data_bee57641952d24e445ae693665bf45d3
#
_entry.id   bee57641952d24e445ae693665bf45d3
#
_cell.length_a   1.000
_cell.length_b   1.000
_cell.length_c   1.000
_cell.angle_alpha   90.00
_cell.angle_beta   90.00
_cell.angle_gamma   90.00
#
_symmetry.space_group_name_H-M   'P 1'
#
loop_
_entity.id
_entity.type
_entity.pdbx_description
1 polymer ?
#
loop_
_entity_poly.entity_id
_entity_poly.type
_entity_poly.pdbx_seq_one_letter_code
_entity_poly.pdbx_strand_id
1 'polypeptide(L)'
;MPTEPPTDGNTYIIDPESGTEMARLMNQDRLITHGMGGIFPERDDISSMHDILDIACGPGGWVLDVAYAYQKIQVVGIDISRTMVKYAQAQAGSQGLDNATFRVMDALKPLDFSDGSFDLVNTRYIVTFMPKTAWSGLIGECLRVTRPGGTIRLTEAEMPITTS
;
A
#
# COMPACT_ATOMS: atom_id res chain seq x y z
N MET A 1 29.16 -17.05 -12.12
CA MET A 1 29.08 -15.61 -12.46
C MET A 1 28.18 -14.98 -11.42
N PRO A 2 28.65 -13.98 -10.67
CA PRO A 2 27.74 -13.22 -9.80
C PRO A 2 26.80 -12.41 -10.69
N THR A 3 25.51 -12.61 -10.54
CA THR A 3 24.49 -11.79 -11.19
C THR A 3 24.56 -10.40 -10.60
N GLU A 4 24.72 -9.39 -11.44
CA GLU A 4 24.64 -7.98 -11.02
C GLU A 4 23.31 -7.72 -10.31
N PRO A 5 23.28 -6.93 -9.22
CA PRO A 5 22.03 -6.56 -8.58
C PRO A 5 21.17 -5.75 -9.55
N PRO A 6 19.85 -5.91 -9.50
CA PRO A 6 18.94 -5.16 -10.35
C PRO A 6 19.12 -3.66 -10.15
N THR A 7 19.29 -2.91 -11.23
CA THR A 7 19.59 -1.48 -11.28
C THR A 7 18.36 -0.58 -11.16
N ASP A 8 17.23 -1.11 -10.72
CA ASP A 8 15.94 -0.41 -10.71
C ASP A 8 15.58 0.28 -9.38
N GLY A 9 16.53 0.40 -8.45
CA GLY A 9 16.33 1.10 -7.17
C GLY A 9 15.45 0.34 -6.16
N ASN A 10 15.10 -0.90 -6.44
CA ASN A 10 14.34 -1.74 -5.53
C ASN A 10 15.24 -2.17 -4.34
N THR A 11 14.90 -1.72 -3.15
CA THR A 11 15.61 -2.05 -1.89
C THR A 11 15.03 -3.27 -1.17
N TYR A 12 14.09 -3.97 -1.78
CA TYR A 12 13.47 -5.15 -1.19
C TYR A 12 14.47 -6.32 -1.20
N ILE A 13 14.72 -6.91 -0.03
CA ILE A 13 15.79 -7.92 0.17
C ILE A 13 15.37 -9.30 -0.38
N ILE A 14 14.06 -9.56 -0.46
CA ILE A 14 13.49 -10.82 -0.96
C ILE A 14 13.04 -10.58 -2.40
N ASP A 15 13.22 -11.58 -3.29
CA ASP A 15 12.77 -11.48 -4.67
C ASP A 15 11.25 -11.21 -4.73
N PRO A 16 10.82 -9.95 -5.01
CA PRO A 16 9.41 -9.59 -5.01
C PRO A 16 8.64 -10.21 -6.18
N GLU A 17 9.34 -10.81 -7.14
CA GLU A 17 8.75 -11.39 -8.34
C GLU A 17 8.42 -12.88 -8.18
N SER A 18 8.79 -13.50 -7.05
CA SER A 18 8.44 -14.89 -6.81
C SER A 18 6.96 -15.07 -6.46
N GLY A 19 6.31 -16.10 -7.02
CA GLY A 19 4.93 -16.44 -6.68
C GLY A 19 4.75 -16.79 -5.20
N THR A 20 5.79 -17.34 -4.57
CA THR A 20 5.82 -17.63 -3.14
C THR A 20 5.76 -16.36 -2.30
N GLU A 21 6.51 -15.32 -2.69
CA GLU A 21 6.50 -14.03 -2.00
C GLU A 21 5.15 -13.32 -2.17
N MET A 22 4.54 -13.36 -3.35
CA MET A 22 3.18 -12.84 -3.56
C MET A 22 2.16 -13.53 -2.65
N ALA A 23 2.18 -14.85 -2.58
CA ALA A 23 1.27 -15.60 -1.70
C ALA A 23 1.49 -15.27 -0.22
N ARG A 24 2.76 -15.12 0.20
CA ARG A 24 3.11 -14.71 1.56
C ARG A 24 2.54 -13.33 1.90
N LEU A 25 2.72 -12.35 1.03
CA LEU A 25 2.23 -10.98 1.22
C LEU A 25 0.70 -10.93 1.25
N MET A 26 0.00 -11.68 0.39
CA MET A 26 -1.46 -11.77 0.42
C MET A 26 -1.98 -12.36 1.73
N ASN A 27 -1.34 -13.41 2.23
CA ASN A 27 -1.69 -13.99 3.53
C ASN A 27 -1.38 -13.02 4.68
N GLN A 28 -0.26 -12.33 4.64
CA GLN A 28 0.09 -11.31 5.62
C GLN A 28 -0.96 -10.20 5.67
N ASP A 29 -1.39 -9.68 4.53
CA ASP A 29 -2.43 -8.66 4.44
C ASP A 29 -3.73 -9.11 5.12
N ARG A 30 -4.18 -10.34 4.86
CA ARG A 30 -5.38 -10.90 5.48
C ARG A 30 -5.25 -11.03 6.99
N LEU A 31 -4.13 -11.56 7.47
CA LEU A 31 -3.86 -11.74 8.90
C LEU A 31 -3.82 -10.39 9.63
N ILE A 32 -3.18 -9.38 9.04
CA ILE A 32 -3.12 -8.03 9.59
C ILE A 32 -4.51 -7.42 9.65
N THR A 33 -5.24 -7.43 8.56
CA THR A 33 -6.59 -6.87 8.48
C THR A 33 -7.53 -7.55 9.48
N HIS A 34 -7.47 -8.88 9.59
CA HIS A 34 -8.25 -9.63 10.56
C HIS A 34 -7.82 -9.33 12.01
N GLY A 35 -6.51 -9.33 12.27
CA GLY A 35 -5.96 -9.08 13.60
C GLY A 35 -6.23 -7.66 14.11
N MET A 36 -6.38 -6.69 13.22
CA MET A 36 -6.75 -5.31 13.54
C MET A 36 -8.25 -5.14 13.79
N GLY A 37 -9.08 -6.15 13.51
CA GLY A 37 -10.52 -6.07 13.66
C GLY A 37 -11.28 -5.59 12.41
N GLY A 38 -10.64 -5.59 11.26
CA GLY A 38 -11.24 -5.24 9.97
C GLY A 38 -10.44 -4.23 9.15
N ILE A 39 -11.03 -3.76 8.07
CA ILE A 39 -10.38 -2.85 7.12
C ILE A 39 -10.16 -1.46 7.75
N PHE A 40 -11.17 -0.96 8.49
CA PHE A 40 -11.16 0.33 9.18
C PHE A 40 -11.56 0.16 10.65
N PRO A 41 -10.75 -0.54 11.48
CA PRO A 41 -11.11 -0.86 12.85
C PRO A 41 -11.24 0.38 13.75
N GLU A 42 -10.62 1.48 13.35
CA GLU A 42 -10.63 2.77 14.07
C GLU A 42 -11.80 3.68 13.70
N ARG A 43 -12.68 3.25 12.78
CA ARG A 43 -13.77 4.08 12.25
C ARG A 43 -15.08 3.34 12.21
N ASP A 44 -16.09 3.95 12.80
CA ASP A 44 -17.47 3.46 12.76
C ASP A 44 -18.22 3.97 11.51
N ASP A 45 -17.81 5.12 10.97
CA ASP A 45 -18.42 5.74 9.78
C ASP A 45 -17.35 6.11 8.75
N ILE A 46 -17.52 5.60 7.54
CA ILE A 46 -16.69 5.88 6.38
C ILE A 46 -17.49 6.51 5.23
N SER A 47 -18.72 6.94 5.49
CA SER A 47 -19.63 7.47 4.45
C SER A 47 -19.10 8.73 3.75
N SER A 48 -18.20 9.48 4.39
CA SER A 48 -17.53 10.65 3.82
C SER A 48 -16.30 10.34 2.99
N MET A 49 -15.84 9.08 2.97
CA MET A 49 -14.69 8.68 2.16
C MET A 49 -15.11 8.34 0.74
N HIS A 50 -14.41 8.92 -0.23
CA HIS A 50 -14.63 8.67 -1.65
C HIS A 50 -13.38 8.16 -2.36
N ASP A 51 -12.21 8.69 -2.01
CA ASP A 51 -10.95 8.40 -2.67
C ASP A 51 -9.88 7.98 -1.65
N ILE A 52 -9.28 6.81 -1.86
CA ILE A 52 -8.27 6.23 -0.99
C ILE A 52 -7.01 5.90 -1.78
N LEU A 53 -5.84 6.21 -1.22
CA LEU A 53 -4.55 5.80 -1.73
C LEU A 53 -3.90 4.80 -0.77
N ASP A 54 -3.39 3.69 -1.30
CA ASP A 54 -2.54 2.74 -0.58
C ASP A 54 -1.12 2.76 -1.15
N ILE A 55 -0.16 3.23 -0.37
CA ILE A 55 1.24 3.36 -0.76
C ILE A 55 1.98 2.07 -0.40
N ALA A 56 2.80 1.57 -1.34
CA ALA A 56 3.47 0.28 -1.25
C ALA A 56 2.46 -0.87 -1.06
N CYS A 57 1.47 -0.91 -1.95
CA CYS A 57 0.32 -1.82 -1.85
C CYS A 57 0.68 -3.30 -2.06
N GLY A 58 1.90 -3.61 -2.53
CA GLY A 58 2.30 -4.97 -2.86
C GLY A 58 1.37 -5.62 -3.89
N PRO A 59 0.97 -6.89 -3.69
CA PRO A 59 0.05 -7.58 -4.59
C PRO A 59 -1.41 -7.13 -4.47
N GLY A 60 -1.69 -6.07 -3.68
CA GLY A 60 -2.95 -5.37 -3.64
C GLY A 60 -4.00 -5.93 -2.67
N GLY A 61 -3.63 -6.80 -1.75
CA GLY A 61 -4.60 -7.48 -0.87
C GLY A 61 -5.55 -6.52 -0.15
N TRP A 62 -5.03 -5.50 0.53
CA TRP A 62 -5.86 -4.54 1.23
C TRP A 62 -6.71 -3.67 0.30
N VAL A 63 -6.15 -3.21 -0.82
CA VAL A 63 -6.89 -2.43 -1.84
C VAL A 63 -8.08 -3.21 -2.38
N LEU A 64 -7.88 -4.50 -2.69
CA LEU A 64 -8.94 -5.39 -3.18
C LEU A 64 -10.02 -5.62 -2.12
N ASP A 65 -9.65 -5.78 -0.85
CA ASP A 65 -10.60 -5.93 0.25
C ASP A 65 -11.45 -4.67 0.43
N VAL A 66 -10.83 -3.47 0.39
CA VAL A 66 -11.56 -2.19 0.44
C VAL A 66 -12.52 -2.07 -0.74
N ALA A 67 -12.03 -2.31 -1.94
CA ALA A 67 -12.83 -2.16 -3.16
C ALA A 67 -14.03 -3.13 -3.19
N TYR A 68 -13.83 -4.35 -2.71
CA TYR A 68 -14.89 -5.35 -2.60
C TYR A 68 -15.96 -4.97 -1.58
N ALA A 69 -15.52 -4.54 -0.39
CA ALA A 69 -16.43 -4.20 0.71
C ALA A 69 -17.16 -2.85 0.48
N TYR A 70 -16.54 -1.92 -0.23
CA TYR A 70 -17.02 -0.55 -0.37
C TYR A 70 -17.00 -0.08 -1.84
N GLN A 71 -17.93 -0.57 -2.62
CA GLN A 71 -17.97 -0.37 -4.08
C GLN A 71 -18.11 1.10 -4.53
N LYS A 72 -18.51 2.01 -3.63
CA LYS A 72 -18.59 3.45 -3.92
C LYS A 72 -17.30 4.20 -3.69
N ILE A 73 -16.32 3.57 -3.04
CA ILE A 73 -15.01 4.15 -2.78
C ILE A 73 -14.08 3.81 -3.94
N GLN A 74 -13.38 4.81 -4.46
CA GLN A 74 -12.30 4.62 -5.43
C GLN A 74 -11.00 4.37 -4.67
N VAL A 75 -10.32 3.27 -4.96
CA VAL A 75 -9.08 2.90 -4.27
C VAL A 75 -7.95 2.79 -5.28
N VAL A 76 -6.87 3.50 -5.02
CA VAL A 76 -5.64 3.46 -5.83
C VAL A 76 -4.54 2.80 -5.01
N GLY A 77 -3.95 1.73 -5.52
CA GLY A 77 -2.73 1.13 -4.98
C GLY A 77 -1.52 1.54 -5.82
N ILE A 78 -0.42 1.90 -5.16
CA ILE A 78 0.86 2.12 -5.83
C ILE A 78 1.94 1.23 -5.23
N ASP A 79 2.79 0.70 -6.10
CA ASP A 79 3.97 -0.08 -5.72
C ASP A 79 5.09 0.11 -6.74
N ILE A 80 6.33 -0.02 -6.30
CA ILE A 80 7.50 0.08 -7.19
C ILE A 80 7.64 -1.16 -8.08
N SER A 81 7.15 -2.31 -7.64
CA SER A 81 7.23 -3.58 -8.36
C SER A 81 6.17 -3.68 -9.46
N ARG A 82 6.62 -3.74 -10.71
CA ARG A 82 5.73 -3.98 -11.87
C ARG A 82 4.99 -5.31 -11.77
N THR A 83 5.64 -6.33 -11.24
CA THR A 83 5.05 -7.67 -11.09
C THR A 83 3.93 -7.66 -10.06
N MET A 84 4.12 -7.01 -8.91
CA MET A 84 3.08 -6.83 -7.90
C MET A 84 1.87 -6.07 -8.47
N VAL A 85 2.12 -4.96 -9.15
CA VAL A 85 1.06 -4.14 -9.77
C VAL A 85 0.29 -4.93 -10.83
N LYS A 86 0.97 -5.67 -11.72
CA LYS A 86 0.31 -6.51 -12.72
C LYS A 86 -0.55 -7.60 -12.08
N TYR A 87 -0.05 -8.24 -11.03
CA TYR A 87 -0.81 -9.23 -10.29
C TYR A 87 -2.07 -8.62 -9.66
N ALA A 88 -1.94 -7.48 -8.98
CA ALA A 88 -3.06 -6.77 -8.38
C ALA A 88 -4.11 -6.34 -9.42
N GLN A 89 -3.68 -5.83 -10.58
CA GLN A 89 -4.56 -5.48 -11.70
C GLN A 89 -5.34 -6.71 -12.22
N ALA A 90 -4.65 -7.86 -12.37
CA ALA A 90 -5.29 -9.10 -12.80
C ALA A 90 -6.32 -9.60 -11.78
N GLN A 91 -6.02 -9.49 -10.49
CA GLN A 91 -6.95 -9.84 -9.41
C GLN A 91 -8.19 -8.93 -9.40
N ALA A 92 -8.02 -7.63 -9.54
CA ALA A 92 -9.14 -6.68 -9.64
C ALA A 92 -10.03 -7.02 -10.84
N GLY A 93 -9.44 -7.25 -12.01
CA GLY A 93 -10.16 -7.64 -13.23
C GLY A 93 -10.94 -8.94 -13.06
N SER A 94 -10.32 -9.97 -12.48
CA SER A 94 -10.97 -11.28 -12.26
C SER A 94 -12.14 -11.22 -11.28
N GLN A 95 -12.11 -10.27 -10.34
CA GLN A 95 -13.16 -10.05 -9.34
C GLN A 95 -14.18 -9.00 -9.76
N GLY A 96 -14.01 -8.35 -10.93
CA GLY A 96 -14.90 -7.30 -11.40
C GLY A 96 -14.90 -6.04 -10.53
N LEU A 97 -13.75 -5.70 -9.94
CA LEU A 97 -13.59 -4.53 -9.07
C LEU A 97 -13.17 -3.30 -9.88
N ASP A 98 -14.12 -2.64 -10.49
CA ASP A 98 -13.88 -1.46 -11.33
C ASP A 98 -13.45 -0.21 -10.54
N ASN A 99 -13.62 -0.25 -9.21
CA ASN A 99 -13.23 0.80 -8.26
C ASN A 99 -11.83 0.61 -7.66
N ALA A 100 -11.09 -0.41 -8.07
CA ALA A 100 -9.69 -0.63 -7.70
C ALA A 100 -8.77 -0.37 -8.89
N THR A 101 -7.81 0.54 -8.73
CA THR A 101 -6.77 0.80 -9.74
C THR A 101 -5.39 0.65 -9.14
N PHE A 102 -4.42 0.26 -9.97
CA PHE A 102 -3.05 0.04 -9.53
C PHE A 102 -2.07 0.69 -10.49
N ARG A 103 -1.04 1.34 -9.95
CA ARG A 103 -0.02 2.05 -10.73
C ARG A 103 1.38 1.73 -10.21
N VAL A 104 2.33 1.55 -11.14
CA VAL A 104 3.75 1.46 -10.78
C VAL A 104 4.23 2.87 -10.42
N MET A 105 4.71 3.05 -9.18
CA MET A 105 5.18 4.34 -8.71
C MET A 105 6.17 4.16 -7.56
N ASP A 106 7.22 4.97 -7.55
CA ASP A 106 8.23 5.00 -6.50
C ASP A 106 7.82 5.99 -5.40
N ALA A 107 7.53 5.48 -4.22
CA ALA A 107 7.13 6.30 -3.07
C ALA A 107 8.25 7.19 -2.52
N LEU A 108 9.51 6.99 -2.95
CA LEU A 108 10.64 7.86 -2.62
C LEU A 108 10.71 9.13 -3.47
N LYS A 109 9.87 9.23 -4.49
CA LYS A 109 9.80 10.36 -5.44
C LYS A 109 8.47 11.10 -5.27
N PRO A 110 8.36 12.34 -5.80
CA PRO A 110 7.07 13.02 -5.87
C PRO A 110 6.01 12.16 -6.52
N LEU A 111 4.85 12.03 -5.85
CA LEU A 111 3.74 11.21 -6.34
C LEU A 111 3.00 11.91 -7.47
N ASP A 112 2.69 11.19 -8.54
CA ASP A 112 1.94 11.68 -9.69
C ASP A 112 0.43 11.77 -9.41
N PHE A 113 0.09 12.58 -8.40
CA PHE A 113 -1.27 12.93 -8.02
C PHE A 113 -1.35 14.42 -7.70
N SER A 114 -2.50 15.02 -7.96
CA SER A 114 -2.77 16.41 -7.59
C SER A 114 -2.88 16.57 -6.06
N ASP A 115 -2.65 17.81 -5.60
CA ASP A 115 -2.86 18.14 -4.19
C ASP A 115 -4.30 17.84 -3.77
N GLY A 116 -4.48 17.30 -2.56
CA GLY A 116 -5.81 17.06 -1.99
C GLY A 116 -6.67 16.07 -2.80
N SER A 117 -6.06 15.01 -3.33
CA SER A 117 -6.77 14.00 -4.15
C SER A 117 -7.47 12.92 -3.33
N PHE A 118 -7.05 12.68 -2.09
CA PHE A 118 -7.48 11.52 -1.31
C PHE A 118 -8.03 11.91 0.07
N ASP A 119 -9.08 11.21 0.49
CA ASP A 119 -9.66 11.32 1.84
C ASP A 119 -8.85 10.53 2.86
N LEU A 120 -8.25 9.41 2.40
CA LEU A 120 -7.36 8.58 3.19
C LEU A 120 -6.12 8.21 2.38
N VAL A 121 -4.95 8.40 2.97
CA VAL A 121 -3.68 7.88 2.48
C VAL A 121 -3.19 6.83 3.48
N ASN A 122 -3.12 5.58 3.04
CA ASN A 122 -2.74 4.42 3.84
C ASN A 122 -1.39 3.89 3.41
N THR A 123 -0.62 3.36 4.35
CA THR A 123 0.54 2.52 4.07
C THR A 123 0.77 1.55 5.23
N ARG A 124 1.26 0.34 4.93
CA ARG A 124 1.49 -0.70 5.92
C ARG A 124 2.85 -1.36 5.73
N TYR A 125 3.59 -1.54 6.84
CA TYR A 125 4.84 -2.30 6.91
C TYR A 125 5.94 -1.81 5.97
N ILE A 126 6.11 -0.50 5.85
CA ILE A 126 7.15 0.10 5.01
C ILE A 126 8.46 0.41 5.76
N VAL A 127 8.46 0.35 7.08
CA VAL A 127 9.63 0.72 7.90
C VAL A 127 10.86 -0.12 7.57
N THR A 128 10.67 -1.39 7.19
CA THR A 128 11.77 -2.32 6.93
C THR A 128 12.58 -1.99 5.68
N PHE A 129 11.99 -1.29 4.71
CA PHE A 129 12.65 -0.93 3.44
C PHE A 129 12.72 0.57 3.19
N MET A 130 12.07 1.39 4.02
CA MET A 130 12.10 2.84 3.89
C MET A 130 13.36 3.42 4.57
N PRO A 131 14.27 4.06 3.83
CA PRO A 131 15.42 4.73 4.42
C PRO A 131 15.00 5.85 5.37
N LYS A 132 15.70 6.01 6.49
CA LYS A 132 15.38 7.08 7.47
C LYS A 132 15.33 8.48 6.85
N THR A 133 16.20 8.73 5.88
CA THR A 133 16.28 10.03 5.16
C THR A 133 15.09 10.29 4.24
N ALA A 134 14.34 9.26 3.85
CA ALA A 134 13.20 9.39 2.93
C ALA A 134 11.89 9.71 3.63
N TRP A 135 11.80 9.52 4.95
CA TRP A 135 10.54 9.67 5.70
C TRP A 135 9.95 11.07 5.61
N SER A 136 10.78 12.12 5.70
CA SER A 136 10.28 13.51 5.61
C SER A 136 9.66 13.79 4.24
N GLY A 137 10.26 13.30 3.15
CA GLY A 137 9.72 13.41 1.80
C GLY A 137 8.41 12.65 1.63
N LEU A 138 8.36 11.40 2.11
CA LEU A 138 7.14 10.58 2.05
C LEU A 138 5.99 11.24 2.82
N ILE A 139 6.22 11.67 4.06
CA ILE A 139 5.19 12.33 4.88
C ILE A 139 4.75 13.64 4.21
N GLY A 140 5.68 14.41 3.62
CA GLY A 140 5.35 15.63 2.86
C GLY A 140 4.43 15.33 1.68
N GLU A 141 4.69 14.28 0.91
CA GLU A 141 3.83 13.85 -0.20
C GLU A 141 2.48 13.31 0.30
N CYS A 142 2.45 12.51 1.37
CA CYS A 142 1.20 12.09 1.99
C CYS A 142 0.33 13.29 2.39
N LEU A 143 0.93 14.30 3.03
CA LEU A 143 0.22 15.53 3.41
C LEU A 143 -0.29 16.31 2.18
N ARG A 144 0.54 16.42 1.14
CA ARG A 144 0.17 17.14 -0.09
C ARG A 144 -1.04 16.51 -0.79
N VAL A 145 -1.04 15.17 -0.94
CA VAL A 145 -2.10 14.48 -1.67
C VAL A 145 -3.36 14.21 -0.84
N THR A 146 -3.28 14.35 0.49
CA THR A 146 -4.43 14.22 1.39
C THR A 146 -5.27 15.50 1.38
N ARG A 147 -6.59 15.36 1.25
CA ARG A 147 -7.54 16.48 1.35
C ARG A 147 -7.49 17.12 2.73
N PRO A 148 -7.75 18.44 2.85
CA PRO A 148 -7.98 19.05 4.15
C PRO A 148 -9.06 18.30 4.94
N GLY A 149 -8.73 17.92 6.19
CA GLY A 149 -9.60 17.08 7.03
C GLY A 149 -9.53 15.58 6.75
N GLY A 150 -8.73 15.17 5.76
CA GLY A 150 -8.44 13.77 5.45
C GLY A 150 -7.51 13.11 6.48
N THR A 151 -7.21 11.85 6.27
CA THR A 151 -6.43 11.02 7.20
C THR A 151 -5.20 10.43 6.52
N ILE A 152 -4.06 10.46 7.21
CA ILE A 152 -2.89 9.64 6.87
C ILE A 152 -2.82 8.54 7.92
N ARG A 153 -2.77 7.28 7.44
CA ARG A 153 -2.74 6.08 8.27
C ARG A 153 -1.46 5.31 8.01
N LEU A 154 -0.64 5.18 9.04
CA LEU A 154 0.58 4.39 9.01
C LEU A 154 0.39 3.19 9.94
N THR A 155 0.59 1.98 9.41
CA THR A 155 0.50 0.75 10.20
C THR A 155 1.83 0.03 10.17
N GLU A 156 2.41 -0.19 11.35
CA GLU A 156 3.66 -0.91 11.53
C GLU A 156 3.51 -1.97 12.61
N ALA A 157 4.35 -3.01 12.57
CA ALA A 157 4.40 -3.99 13.63
C ALA A 157 5.24 -3.45 14.81
N GLU A 158 4.73 -3.61 16.01
CA GLU A 158 5.54 -3.45 17.20
C GLU A 158 6.49 -4.64 17.31
N MET A 159 7.79 -4.38 17.17
CA MET A 159 8.81 -5.41 17.39
C MET A 159 9.05 -5.55 18.89
N PRO A 160 8.82 -6.71 19.51
CA PRO A 160 9.16 -6.88 20.91
C PRO A 160 10.67 -6.70 21.08
N ILE A 161 11.08 -5.66 21.79
CA ILE A 161 12.47 -5.47 22.19
C ILE A 161 12.72 -6.47 23.33
N THR A 162 13.29 -7.61 23.00
CA THR A 162 13.81 -8.52 24.03
C THR A 162 15.11 -7.90 24.55
N THR A 163 15.04 -7.27 25.71
CA THR A 163 16.25 -6.99 26.51
C THR A 163 16.66 -8.31 27.15
N SER A 164 17.62 -8.98 26.54
CA SER A 164 18.39 -10.08 27.18
C SER A 164 19.49 -9.51 28.06
#